data_b98a0490a756022079699ba92bbaca00
#
_entry.id   b98a0490a756022079699ba92bbaca00
#
_cell.length_a   1.000
_cell.length_b   1.000
_cell.length_c   1.000
_cell.angle_alpha   90.00
_cell.angle_beta   90.00
_cell.angle_gamma   90.00
#
_symmetry.space_group_name_H-M   'P 1'
#
loop_
_entity.id
_entity.type
_entity.pdbx_description
1 polymer ?
#
loop_
_entity_poly.entity_id
_entity_poly.type
_entity_poly.pdbx_seq_one_letter_code
_entity_poly.pdbx_strand_id
1 'polypeptide(L)'
;DKKNLVPLSEELAFIEAFQHVMVVRFANKLTFTIEVPEDKRNLRIPVLSLLPLVENVTVHNIIDSEHRMDILIRLNERMELVVSNPIYPKLTLPDTWNRSGE
;
A
#
# COMPACT_ATOMS: atom_id res chain seq x y z
N ASP A 1 12.37 15.85 4.68
CA ASP A 1 12.66 17.27 4.49
C ASP A 1 11.37 18.06 4.41
N LYS A 2 11.32 19.15 5.12
CA LYS A 2 10.13 20.00 5.16
C LYS A 2 9.73 20.53 3.79
N LYS A 3 10.70 20.71 2.91
CA LYS A 3 10.43 21.23 1.56
C LYS A 3 9.63 20.26 0.72
N ASN A 4 9.60 19.00 1.11
CA ASN A 4 8.95 17.95 0.34
C ASN A 4 7.61 17.53 0.94
N LEU A 5 6.97 18.44 1.66
CA LEU A 5 5.63 18.17 2.18
C LEU A 5 4.59 18.45 1.10
N VAL A 6 3.65 17.53 0.99
CA VAL A 6 2.54 17.65 0.03
C VAL A 6 1.22 17.41 0.76
N PRO A 7 0.12 17.90 0.22
CA PRO A 7 -1.18 17.59 0.81
C PRO A 7 -1.46 16.10 0.79
N LEU A 8 -2.11 15.60 1.81
CA LEU A 8 -2.50 14.20 1.88
C LEU A 8 -3.34 13.81 0.67
N SER A 9 -4.19 14.71 0.17
CA SER A 9 -5.00 14.47 -1.02
C SER A 9 -4.14 14.07 -2.22
N GLU A 10 -2.95 14.64 -2.36
CA GLU A 10 -2.06 14.32 -3.46
C GLU A 10 -1.51 12.90 -3.33
N GLU A 11 -1.13 12.50 -2.12
CA GLU A 11 -0.67 11.14 -1.88
C GLU A 11 -1.79 10.12 -2.11
N LEU A 12 -3.01 10.45 -1.69
CA LEU A 12 -4.16 9.58 -1.92
C LEU A 12 -4.48 9.46 -3.40
N ALA A 13 -4.27 10.52 -4.17
CA ALA A 13 -4.46 10.47 -5.62
C ALA A 13 -3.46 9.51 -6.27
N PHE A 14 -2.23 9.47 -5.79
CA PHE A 14 -1.25 8.49 -6.26
C PHE A 14 -1.71 7.05 -5.94
N ILE A 15 -2.28 6.84 -4.76
CA ILE A 15 -2.79 5.52 -4.39
C ILE A 15 -3.93 5.11 -5.31
N GLU A 16 -4.81 6.04 -5.66
CA GLU A 16 -5.90 5.75 -6.59
C GLU A 16 -5.38 5.38 -7.97
N ALA A 17 -4.35 6.09 -8.44
CA ALA A 17 -3.73 5.76 -9.71
C ALA A 17 -3.06 4.38 -9.66
N PHE A 18 -2.38 4.07 -8.56
CA PHE A 18 -1.77 2.77 -8.36
C PHE A 18 -2.84 1.67 -8.37
N GLN A 19 -3.97 1.92 -7.74
CA GLN A 19 -5.08 0.97 -7.72
C GLN A 19 -5.55 0.63 -9.13
N HIS A 20 -5.67 1.63 -10.00
CA HIS A 20 -6.08 1.40 -11.38
C HIS A 20 -5.12 0.47 -12.11
N VAL A 21 -3.83 0.62 -11.87
CA VAL A 21 -2.82 -0.26 -12.44
C VAL A 21 -2.93 -1.66 -11.86
N MET A 22 -3.12 -1.76 -10.56
CA MET A 22 -3.16 -3.04 -9.87
C MET A 22 -4.42 -3.85 -10.16
N VAL A 23 -5.52 -3.18 -10.53
CA VAL A 23 -6.75 -3.89 -10.94
C VAL A 23 -6.48 -4.76 -12.17
N VAL A 24 -5.66 -4.26 -13.10
CA VAL A 24 -5.30 -5.04 -14.29
C VAL A 24 -4.47 -6.27 -13.89
N ARG A 25 -3.53 -6.09 -12.96
CA ARG A 25 -2.62 -7.16 -12.57
C ARG A 25 -3.28 -8.20 -11.67
N PHE A 26 -4.07 -7.76 -10.70
CA PHE A 26 -4.63 -8.65 -9.68
C PHE A 26 -6.13 -8.85 -9.82
N ALA A 27 -6.75 -8.26 -10.83
CA ALA A 27 -8.20 -8.26 -11.03
C ALA A 27 -8.89 -7.76 -9.76
N ASN A 28 -9.90 -8.45 -9.29
CA ASN A 28 -10.66 -8.00 -8.12
C ASN A 28 -10.09 -8.51 -6.80
N LYS A 29 -8.86 -9.01 -6.82
CA LYS A 29 -8.27 -9.64 -5.63
C LYS A 29 -7.52 -8.63 -4.76
N LEU A 30 -7.34 -7.42 -5.25
CA LEU A 30 -6.71 -6.34 -4.50
C LEU A 30 -7.65 -5.15 -4.48
N THR A 31 -8.02 -4.70 -3.28
CA THR A 31 -8.90 -3.55 -3.11
C THR A 31 -8.28 -2.58 -2.11
N PHE A 32 -8.73 -1.34 -2.20
CA PHE A 32 -8.30 -0.28 -1.29
C PHE A 32 -9.53 0.34 -0.65
N THR A 33 -9.44 0.62 0.63
CA THR A 33 -10.45 1.38 1.36
C THR A 33 -9.73 2.56 2.00
N ILE A 34 -10.22 3.75 1.71
CA ILE A 34 -9.61 4.97 2.21
C ILE A 34 -10.60 5.64 3.15
N GLU A 35 -10.25 5.69 4.44
CA GLU A 35 -11.07 6.28 5.49
C GLU A 35 -10.35 7.50 6.04
N VAL A 36 -10.28 8.53 5.23
CA VAL A 36 -9.70 9.82 5.61
C VAL A 36 -10.77 10.88 5.36
N PRO A 37 -11.20 11.59 6.40
CA PRO A 37 -12.22 12.64 6.21
C PRO A 37 -11.77 13.70 5.21
N GLU A 38 -12.72 14.21 4.44
CA GLU A 38 -12.43 15.19 3.41
C GLU A 38 -11.73 16.42 3.99
N ASP A 39 -12.16 16.87 5.17
CA ASP A 39 -11.60 18.06 5.79
C ASP A 39 -10.21 17.86 6.36
N LYS A 40 -9.68 16.63 6.33
CA LYS A 40 -8.32 16.33 6.78
C LYS A 40 -7.35 16.11 5.63
N ARG A 41 -7.83 16.10 4.39
CA ARG A 41 -6.99 15.77 3.25
C ARG A 41 -6.05 16.90 2.83
N ASN A 42 -6.20 18.07 3.43
CA ASN A 42 -5.26 19.17 3.19
C ASN A 42 -4.09 19.16 4.17
N LEU A 43 -4.08 18.26 5.14
CA LEU A 43 -2.92 18.07 6.01
C LEU A 43 -1.73 17.65 5.14
N ARG A 44 -0.55 18.07 5.57
CA ARG A 44 0.66 17.86 4.79
C ARG A 44 1.50 16.73 5.35
N ILE A 45 2.02 15.91 4.46
CA ILE A 45 2.89 14.78 4.82
C ILE A 45 4.08 14.78 3.85
N PRO A 46 5.16 14.11 4.23
CA PRO A 46 6.29 14.00 3.30
C PRO A 46 5.88 13.31 2.01
N VAL A 47 6.39 13.81 0.89
CA VAL A 47 6.08 13.25 -0.42
C VAL A 47 6.49 11.78 -0.48
N LEU A 48 5.68 10.97 -1.16
CA LEU A 48 5.92 9.53 -1.32
C LEU A 48 5.96 8.78 0.00
N SER A 49 5.12 9.19 0.96
CA SER A 49 5.02 8.48 2.24
C SER A 49 4.20 7.20 2.11
N LEU A 50 3.13 7.24 1.32
CA LEU A 50 2.18 6.14 1.25
C LEU A 50 2.52 5.09 0.20
N LEU A 51 2.94 5.52 -0.98
CA LEU A 51 3.10 4.61 -2.11
C LEU A 51 4.09 3.47 -1.82
N PRO A 52 5.25 3.73 -1.22
CA PRO A 52 6.16 2.61 -0.90
C PRO A 52 5.56 1.60 0.07
N LEU A 53 4.76 2.06 1.03
CA LEU A 53 4.11 1.13 1.97
C LEU A 53 3.14 0.22 1.24
N VAL A 54 2.36 0.79 0.33
CA VAL A 54 1.38 0.03 -0.43
C VAL A 54 2.06 -0.91 -1.42
N GLU A 55 3.12 -0.45 -2.08
CA GLU A 55 3.89 -1.30 -2.99
C GLU A 55 4.46 -2.51 -2.27
N ASN A 56 4.97 -2.32 -1.06
CA ASN A 56 5.52 -3.42 -0.27
C ASN A 56 4.48 -4.49 0.01
N VAL A 57 3.22 -4.12 0.18
CA VAL A 57 2.15 -5.10 0.38
C VAL A 57 2.07 -6.04 -0.80
N THR A 58 2.13 -5.52 -2.03
CA THR A 58 2.02 -6.36 -3.22
C THR A 58 3.27 -7.19 -3.48
N VAL A 59 4.42 -6.74 -3.01
CA VAL A 59 5.68 -7.46 -3.20
C VAL A 59 5.81 -8.64 -2.22
N HIS A 60 5.40 -8.43 -0.97
CA HIS A 60 5.67 -9.38 0.10
C HIS A 60 4.51 -10.32 0.44
N ASN A 61 3.36 -10.13 -0.19
CA ASN A 61 2.19 -10.95 0.09
C ASN A 61 1.70 -11.70 -1.13
N ILE A 62 1.13 -12.89 -0.89
CA ILE A 62 0.43 -13.64 -1.91
C ILE A 62 -0.92 -12.97 -2.12
N ILE A 63 -1.26 -12.71 -3.38
CA ILE A 63 -2.55 -12.10 -3.73
C ILE A 63 -3.17 -12.94 -4.83
N ASP A 64 -4.22 -13.68 -4.52
CA ASP A 64 -4.94 -14.52 -5.47
C ASP A 64 -6.37 -14.72 -4.98
N SER A 65 -7.11 -15.63 -5.60
CA SER A 65 -8.51 -15.83 -5.27
C SER A 65 -8.73 -16.37 -3.86
N GLU A 66 -7.71 -17.01 -3.29
CA GLU A 66 -7.78 -17.52 -1.92
C GLU A 66 -7.15 -16.58 -0.91
N HIS A 67 -6.42 -15.59 -1.38
CA HIS A 67 -5.72 -14.61 -0.55
C HIS A 67 -6.05 -13.22 -1.06
N ARG A 68 -7.27 -12.79 -0.76
CA ARG A 68 -7.72 -11.47 -1.20
C ARG A 68 -7.08 -10.41 -0.30
N MET A 69 -6.60 -9.37 -0.94
CA MET A 69 -5.86 -8.32 -0.25
C MET A 69 -6.70 -7.05 -0.20
N ASP A 70 -7.11 -6.67 1.00
CA ASP A 70 -7.82 -5.41 1.22
C ASP A 70 -6.92 -4.49 2.02
N ILE A 71 -6.49 -3.41 1.40
CA ILE A 71 -5.60 -2.45 2.04
C ILE A 71 -6.45 -1.31 2.57
N LEU A 72 -6.38 -1.08 3.87
CA LEU A 72 -7.13 -0.01 4.52
C LEU A 72 -6.17 1.12 4.87
N ILE A 73 -6.49 2.32 4.40
CA ILE A 73 -5.74 3.53 4.73
C ILE A 73 -6.68 4.42 5.52
N ARG A 74 -6.31 4.73 6.76
CA ARG A 74 -7.19 5.53 7.60
C ARG A 74 -6.39 6.50 8.47
N LEU A 75 -7.06 7.54 8.91
CA LEU A 75 -6.51 8.49 9.86
C LEU A 75 -7.19 8.19 11.20
N ASN A 76 -6.38 7.91 12.23
CA ASN A 76 -6.93 7.58 13.53
C ASN A 76 -7.16 8.82 14.37
N GLU A 77 -7.63 8.63 15.61
CA GLU A 77 -7.98 9.74 16.50
C GLU A 77 -6.77 10.55 16.94
N ARG A 78 -5.58 9.95 16.86
CA ARG A 78 -4.32 10.64 17.20
C ARG A 78 -3.73 11.38 16.01
N MET A 79 -4.47 11.46 14.91
CA MET A 79 -3.98 12.07 13.68
C MET A 79 -2.81 11.32 13.09
N GLU A 80 -2.79 10.00 13.29
CA GLU A 80 -1.80 9.11 12.68
C GLU A 80 -2.41 8.46 11.47
N LEU A 81 -1.65 8.41 10.39
CA LEU A 81 -2.06 7.72 9.18
C LEU A 81 -1.67 6.26 9.30
N VAL A 82 -2.66 5.39 9.24
CA VAL A 82 -2.48 3.95 9.45
C VAL A 82 -2.79 3.21 8.17
N VAL A 83 -1.87 2.36 7.74
CA VAL A 83 -2.07 1.47 6.60
C VAL A 83 -2.09 0.04 7.13
N SER A 84 -3.18 -0.67 6.89
CA SER A 84 -3.31 -2.03 7.37
C SER A 84 -3.77 -2.96 6.26
N ASN A 85 -3.40 -4.24 6.39
CA ASN A 85 -3.71 -5.25 5.39
C ASN A 85 -3.61 -6.63 6.02
N PRO A 86 -4.34 -7.63 5.46
CA PRO A 86 -4.08 -9.02 5.83
C PRO A 86 -2.66 -9.42 5.43
N ILE A 87 -2.10 -10.38 6.13
CA ILE A 87 -0.73 -10.81 5.89
C ILE A 87 -0.73 -12.24 5.36
N TYR A 88 -0.28 -12.40 4.12
CA TYR A 88 -0.11 -13.70 3.46
C TYR A 88 1.31 -13.76 2.92
N PRO A 89 2.30 -13.96 3.78
CA PRO A 89 3.70 -13.77 3.39
C PRO A 89 4.15 -14.76 2.32
N LYS A 90 4.93 -14.24 1.38
CA LYS A 90 5.62 -15.08 0.41
C LYS A 90 6.89 -15.62 1.05
N LEU A 91 7.20 -16.88 0.76
CA LEU A 91 8.47 -17.47 1.14
C LEU A 91 9.40 -17.36 -0.05
N THR A 92 10.37 -16.47 0.05
CA THR A 92 11.33 -16.26 -1.02
C THR A 92 12.69 -16.79 -0.58
N LEU A 93 13.21 -17.76 -1.34
CA LEU A 93 14.50 -18.33 -1.03
C LEU A 93 15.61 -17.48 -1.64
N PRO A 94 16.75 -17.38 -0.96
CA PRO A 94 17.89 -16.62 -1.52
C PRO A 94 18.48 -17.34 -2.73
N ASP A 95 19.13 -16.56 -3.61
CA ASP A 95 19.74 -17.10 -4.81
C ASP A 95 20.78 -18.16 -4.50
N THR A 96 21.57 -17.96 -3.46
CA THR A 96 22.58 -18.94 -3.06
C THR A 96 21.94 -20.27 -2.69
N TRP A 97 20.78 -20.22 -2.06
CA TRP A 97 20.03 -21.43 -1.74
C TRP A 97 19.63 -22.15 -3.01
N ASN A 98 19.09 -21.41 -3.98
CA ASN A 98 18.64 -22.02 -5.23
C ASN A 98 19.80 -22.69 -5.98
N ARG A 99 20.97 -22.07 -5.96
CA ARG A 99 22.12 -22.61 -6.66
C ARG A 99 22.72 -23.83 -5.96
N SER A 100 22.66 -23.83 -4.65
CA SER A 100 23.24 -24.94 -3.87
C SER A 100 22.26 -26.05 -3.60
N GLY A 101 20.99 -25.79 -3.81
CA GLY A 101 19.94 -26.80 -3.62
C GLY A 101 19.83 -27.78 -4.75
N GLU A 102 20.64 -27.60 -5.73
CA GLU A 102 20.65 -28.51 -6.90
C GLU A 102 21.03 -29.92 -6.57
#